data_3f2bb889d453a79d8f441c61fd9b3408
#
_entry.id   3f2bb889d453a79d8f441c61fd9b3408
#
_cell.length_a   1.000
_cell.length_b   1.000
_cell.length_c   1.000
_cell.angle_alpha   90.00
_cell.angle_beta   90.00
_cell.angle_gamma   90.00
#
_symmetry.space_group_name_H-M   'P 1'
#
loop_
_entity.id
_entity.type
_entity.pdbx_description
1 polymer ?
#
loop_
_entity_poly.entity_id
_entity_poly.type
_entity_poly.pdbx_seq_one_letter_code
_entity_poly.pdbx_strand_id
1 'polypeptide(L)'
;MIEEIIYQNYGISVEREEKNSRYPSFRSGNVIYSIIPLETVEPDELMERQKMSEHLRTQGDRSVAAFVLANHDSYISEADNQLFVLLANEVIEPRRNQKTGRELSIFHAQGRSIDEKITKCARIGQWKQLWEARIDQLEKIWSDKLQAHPNNAFEQLFIETFPYYMVLGENAVQYLVDTEIDDYPDAVDSGTVCYERFTQNTWNDERWMKNPFDWVFDHATRDLAEWARDYYRRNIHTYQRGLTQFFQDYQSVEHLSSFSARLLYARMLFPIHYYETVEEYFTSPTESRANELEDTLSLITKSSQQYEHFLKHFYELAEIPAQYMQLPEVGWL
;
A
#
# COMPACT_ATOMS: atom_id res chain seq x y z
N MET A 1 10.09 32.83 1.66
CA MET A 1 10.82 32.20 0.55
C MET A 1 9.91 31.28 -0.28
N ILE A 2 9.37 30.18 0.26
CA ILE A 2 8.49 29.30 -0.52
C ILE A 2 7.17 29.96 -0.97
N GLU A 3 6.58 30.83 -0.16
CA GLU A 3 5.37 31.60 -0.49
C GLU A 3 5.56 32.47 -1.73
N GLU A 4 6.72 33.10 -1.85
CA GLU A 4 7.06 33.93 -2.98
C GLU A 4 7.23 33.12 -4.28
N ILE A 5 7.84 31.94 -4.18
CA ILE A 5 7.99 31.00 -5.30
C ILE A 5 6.63 30.48 -5.75
N ILE A 6 5.74 30.14 -4.81
CA ILE A 6 4.38 29.72 -5.12
C ILE A 6 3.61 30.85 -5.82
N TYR A 7 3.73 32.07 -5.33
CA TYR A 7 3.07 33.20 -5.97
C TYR A 7 3.61 33.49 -7.38
N GLN A 8 4.93 33.45 -7.56
CA GLN A 8 5.57 33.67 -8.87
C GLN A 8 5.23 32.58 -9.88
N ASN A 9 5.30 31.33 -9.48
CA ASN A 9 5.13 30.19 -10.39
C ASN A 9 3.66 29.84 -10.66
N TYR A 10 2.76 30.11 -9.72
CA TYR A 10 1.37 29.66 -9.81
C TYR A 10 0.33 30.78 -9.65
N GLY A 11 0.74 31.99 -9.25
CA GLY A 11 -0.18 33.08 -8.96
C GLY A 11 -1.06 32.84 -7.71
N ILE A 12 -0.67 31.93 -6.84
CA ILE A 12 -1.44 31.52 -5.66
C ILE A 12 -0.86 32.17 -4.41
N SER A 13 -1.72 32.81 -3.60
CA SER A 13 -1.32 33.40 -2.33
C SER A 13 -1.46 32.39 -1.19
N VAL A 14 -0.44 32.23 -0.38
CA VAL A 14 -0.48 31.41 0.83
C VAL A 14 -1.23 32.17 1.93
N GLU A 15 -2.41 31.71 2.32
CA GLU A 15 -3.20 32.34 3.38
C GLU A 15 -2.91 31.75 4.75
N ARG A 16 -2.70 30.43 4.79
CA ARG A 16 -2.48 29.69 6.05
C ARG A 16 -1.72 28.39 5.78
N GLU A 17 -0.70 28.10 6.59
CA GLU A 17 -0.04 26.81 6.60
C GLU A 17 -0.91 25.73 7.27
N GLU A 18 -0.87 24.52 6.72
CA GLU A 18 -1.56 23.33 7.24
C GLU A 18 -0.58 22.42 7.97
N LYS A 19 -0.73 22.33 9.31
CA LYS A 19 0.28 21.72 10.21
C LYS A 19 0.24 20.18 10.29
N ASN A 20 -0.85 19.53 9.89
CA ASN A 20 -1.07 18.08 10.12
C ASN A 20 -1.05 17.26 8.82
N SER A 21 -0.34 17.69 7.80
CA SER A 21 -0.22 16.95 6.54
C SER A 21 1.15 16.27 6.43
N ARG A 22 1.18 15.12 5.74
CA ARG A 22 2.43 14.37 5.45
C ARG A 22 3.43 15.24 4.66
N TYR A 23 2.92 16.09 3.77
CA TYR A 23 3.72 17.00 2.96
C TYR A 23 3.48 18.46 3.38
N PRO A 24 4.45 19.35 3.20
CA PRO A 24 4.22 20.77 3.40
C PRO A 24 2.99 21.22 2.62
N SER A 25 2.02 21.79 3.32
CA SER A 25 0.72 22.14 2.74
C SER A 25 0.24 23.48 3.23
N PHE A 26 -0.49 24.17 2.38
CA PHE A 26 -1.08 25.46 2.71
C PHE A 26 -2.48 25.59 2.11
N ARG A 27 -3.23 26.56 2.64
CA ARG A 27 -4.57 26.86 2.18
C ARG A 27 -4.60 28.22 1.46
N SER A 28 -5.36 28.27 0.38
CA SER A 28 -5.76 29.50 -0.30
C SER A 28 -7.24 29.38 -0.66
N GLY A 29 -8.07 30.24 -0.06
CA GLY A 29 -9.52 30.14 -0.15
C GLY A 29 -10.08 28.80 0.36
N ASN A 30 -10.81 28.09 -0.49
CA ASN A 30 -11.38 26.78 -0.20
C ASN A 30 -10.55 25.60 -0.76
N VAL A 31 -9.28 25.85 -1.10
CA VAL A 31 -8.38 24.84 -1.67
C VAL A 31 -7.19 24.62 -0.75
N ILE A 32 -6.84 23.35 -0.54
CA ILE A 32 -5.59 22.95 0.10
C ILE A 32 -4.61 22.59 -1.00
N TYR A 33 -3.41 23.14 -0.91
CA TYR A 33 -2.30 22.86 -1.79
C TYR A 33 -1.24 22.09 -1.03
N SER A 34 -0.71 21.01 -1.64
CA SER A 34 0.36 20.19 -1.07
C SER A 34 1.59 20.26 -1.99
N ILE A 35 2.73 20.52 -1.39
CA ILE A 35 4.02 20.61 -2.06
C ILE A 35 4.67 19.23 -1.96
N ILE A 36 4.76 18.52 -3.06
CA ILE A 36 5.34 17.18 -3.10
C ILE A 36 6.78 17.30 -3.58
N PRO A 37 7.78 17.09 -2.71
CA PRO A 37 9.18 17.11 -3.12
C PRO A 37 9.48 15.92 -4.04
N LEU A 38 10.29 16.15 -5.07
CA LEU A 38 10.78 15.13 -5.97
C LEU A 38 12.26 14.89 -5.71
N GLU A 39 12.63 13.66 -5.36
CA GLU A 39 14.03 13.25 -5.23
C GLU A 39 14.66 13.01 -6.61
N THR A 40 13.90 12.38 -7.49
CA THR A 40 14.24 12.14 -8.89
C THR A 40 13.06 12.51 -9.77
N VAL A 41 13.31 12.90 -10.99
CA VAL A 41 12.28 13.18 -11.98
C VAL A 41 12.26 12.05 -13.01
N GLU A 42 11.23 11.23 -12.93
CA GLU A 42 10.87 10.26 -13.95
C GLU A 42 9.66 10.82 -14.73
N PRO A 43 9.86 11.48 -15.88
CA PRO A 43 8.76 12.18 -16.57
C PRO A 43 7.59 11.27 -16.93
N ASP A 44 7.88 10.04 -17.35
CA ASP A 44 6.85 9.07 -17.71
C ASP A 44 6.03 8.63 -16.49
N GLU A 45 6.66 8.44 -15.33
CA GLU A 45 5.97 8.11 -14.08
C GLU A 45 5.07 9.26 -13.62
N LEU A 46 5.58 10.50 -13.68
CA LEU A 46 4.81 11.67 -13.32
C LEU A 46 3.57 11.81 -14.23
N MET A 47 3.73 11.59 -15.53
CA MET A 47 2.63 11.63 -16.50
C MET A 47 1.59 10.53 -16.20
N GLU A 48 2.01 9.31 -15.85
CA GLU A 48 1.10 8.24 -15.48
C GLU A 48 0.33 8.56 -14.18
N ARG A 49 0.97 9.14 -13.17
CA ARG A 49 0.32 9.61 -11.93
C ARG A 49 -0.71 10.70 -12.21
N GLN A 50 -0.39 11.64 -13.10
CA GLN A 50 -1.33 12.67 -13.54
C GLN A 50 -2.54 12.04 -14.22
N LYS A 51 -2.34 11.13 -15.17
CA LYS A 51 -3.42 10.43 -15.89
C LYS A 51 -4.35 9.67 -14.93
N MET A 52 -3.79 8.93 -13.98
CA MET A 52 -4.60 8.25 -12.96
C MET A 52 -5.42 9.26 -12.14
N SER A 53 -4.83 10.39 -11.75
CA SER A 53 -5.53 11.45 -11.02
C SER A 53 -6.66 12.06 -11.85
N GLU A 54 -6.40 12.46 -13.08
CA GLU A 54 -7.40 13.05 -13.99
C GLU A 54 -8.54 12.08 -14.27
N HIS A 55 -8.22 10.81 -14.53
CA HIS A 55 -9.23 9.79 -14.74
C HIS A 55 -10.19 9.66 -13.56
N LEU A 56 -9.67 9.44 -12.34
CA LEU A 56 -10.49 9.29 -11.14
C LEU A 56 -11.33 10.55 -10.85
N ARG A 57 -10.78 11.73 -11.10
CA ARG A 57 -11.51 13.00 -10.97
C ARG A 57 -12.64 13.12 -11.98
N THR A 58 -12.44 12.70 -13.23
CA THR A 58 -13.50 12.67 -14.26
C THR A 58 -14.58 11.66 -13.93
N GLN A 59 -14.26 10.58 -13.20
CA GLN A 59 -15.23 9.63 -12.64
C GLN A 59 -15.98 10.19 -11.41
N GLY A 60 -15.69 11.43 -10.99
CA GLY A 60 -16.42 12.15 -9.95
C GLY A 60 -15.79 12.06 -8.54
N ASP A 61 -14.60 11.49 -8.39
CA ASP A 61 -13.92 11.44 -7.11
C ASP A 61 -13.25 12.80 -6.79
N ARG A 62 -13.97 13.66 -6.07
CA ARG A 62 -13.48 14.98 -5.67
C ARG A 62 -12.38 14.94 -4.60
N SER A 63 -12.19 13.80 -3.94
CA SER A 63 -11.14 13.63 -2.94
C SER A 63 -9.74 13.42 -3.54
N VAL A 64 -9.67 13.17 -4.84
CA VAL A 64 -8.40 13.01 -5.58
C VAL A 64 -7.77 14.37 -5.84
N ALA A 65 -6.50 14.51 -5.45
CA ALA A 65 -5.72 15.72 -5.69
C ALA A 65 -5.41 15.93 -7.17
N ALA A 66 -5.60 17.15 -7.66
CA ALA A 66 -5.25 17.57 -9.02
C ALA A 66 -3.83 18.09 -9.09
N PHE A 67 -3.14 17.83 -10.17
CA PHE A 67 -1.88 18.48 -10.49
C PHE A 67 -2.11 19.94 -10.88
N VAL A 68 -1.32 20.87 -10.34
CA VAL A 68 -1.41 22.29 -10.66
C VAL A 68 -0.33 22.63 -11.67
N LEU A 69 -0.75 23.16 -12.82
CA LEU A 69 0.17 23.61 -13.87
C LEU A 69 0.76 24.97 -13.47
N ALA A 70 2.08 25.11 -13.53
CA ALA A 70 2.75 26.37 -13.29
C ALA A 70 2.63 27.32 -14.51
N ASN A 71 2.89 28.62 -14.30
CA ASN A 71 2.82 29.66 -15.34
C ASN A 71 3.78 29.45 -16.52
N HIS A 72 4.77 28.56 -16.36
CA HIS A 72 5.73 28.20 -17.40
C HIS A 72 5.39 26.86 -18.09
N ASP A 73 4.12 26.47 -18.07
CA ASP A 73 3.58 25.26 -18.72
C ASP A 73 4.26 23.94 -18.28
N SER A 74 4.65 23.85 -17.01
CA SER A 74 5.20 22.63 -16.40
C SER A 74 4.50 22.31 -15.10
N TYR A 75 4.39 21.02 -14.77
CA TYR A 75 3.93 20.55 -13.45
C TYR A 75 5.07 20.57 -12.42
N ILE A 76 6.33 20.65 -12.88
CA ILE A 76 7.51 20.64 -12.02
C ILE A 76 7.99 22.07 -11.83
N SER A 77 8.21 22.46 -10.59
CA SER A 77 8.84 23.71 -10.20
C SER A 77 10.03 23.44 -9.29
N GLU A 78 10.88 24.45 -9.11
CA GLU A 78 12.08 24.37 -8.28
C GLU A 78 12.06 25.45 -7.19
N ALA A 79 12.43 25.05 -5.98
CA ALA A 79 12.66 25.94 -4.85
C ALA A 79 13.86 25.45 -4.05
N ASP A 80 14.80 26.34 -3.74
CA ASP A 80 15.99 26.04 -2.92
C ASP A 80 16.79 24.80 -3.43
N ASN A 81 16.94 24.65 -4.74
CA ASN A 81 17.55 23.52 -5.44
C ASN A 81 16.79 22.18 -5.24
N GLN A 82 15.54 22.22 -4.82
CA GLN A 82 14.68 21.05 -4.70
C GLN A 82 13.53 21.14 -5.69
N LEU A 83 13.36 20.09 -6.49
CA LEU A 83 12.24 19.99 -7.42
C LEU A 83 10.97 19.56 -6.65
N PHE A 84 9.84 20.09 -7.07
CA PHE A 84 8.55 19.73 -6.48
C PHE A 84 7.40 19.82 -7.49
N VAL A 85 6.31 19.16 -7.13
CA VAL A 85 5.00 19.26 -7.79
C VAL A 85 4.02 19.87 -6.81
N LEU A 86 3.14 20.74 -7.31
CA LEU A 86 2.04 21.28 -6.53
C LEU A 86 0.76 20.51 -6.83
N LEU A 87 0.15 19.95 -5.79
CA LEU A 87 -1.16 19.32 -5.87
C LEU A 87 -2.21 20.21 -5.21
N ALA A 88 -3.43 20.19 -5.73
CA ALA A 88 -4.57 20.93 -5.21
C ALA A 88 -5.75 20.02 -4.91
N ASN A 89 -6.43 20.26 -3.81
CA ASN A 89 -7.69 19.61 -3.49
C ASN A 89 -8.66 20.60 -2.83
N GLU A 90 -9.95 20.46 -3.14
CA GLU A 90 -10.99 21.19 -2.42
C GLU A 90 -11.07 20.68 -0.97
N VAL A 91 -11.36 21.59 -0.04
CA VAL A 91 -11.65 21.19 1.35
C VAL A 91 -12.96 20.42 1.36
N ILE A 92 -12.87 19.12 1.59
CA ILE A 92 -14.02 18.24 1.72
C ILE A 92 -14.22 17.93 3.20
N GLU A 93 -15.42 18.15 3.72
CA GLU A 93 -15.75 17.71 5.06
C GLU A 93 -15.84 16.18 5.12
N PRO A 94 -15.25 15.55 6.15
CA PRO A 94 -15.30 14.11 6.30
C PRO A 94 -16.74 13.63 6.43
N ARG A 95 -17.11 12.65 5.64
CA ARG A 95 -18.44 12.03 5.74
C ARG A 95 -18.52 11.20 7.02
N ARG A 96 -19.45 11.53 7.92
CA ARG A 96 -19.74 10.69 9.08
C ARG A 96 -20.22 9.30 8.63
N ASN A 97 -19.72 8.24 9.26
CA ASN A 97 -20.06 6.83 8.98
C ASN A 97 -19.61 6.28 7.61
N GLN A 98 -18.42 6.65 7.19
CA GLN A 98 -17.89 6.14 5.94
C GLN A 98 -17.49 4.66 6.08
N LYS A 99 -17.93 3.86 5.10
CA LYS A 99 -17.63 2.45 5.01
C LYS A 99 -16.38 2.26 4.14
N THR A 100 -15.22 2.17 4.78
CA THR A 100 -13.92 2.11 4.09
C THR A 100 -13.87 1.02 3.01
N GLY A 101 -14.39 -0.18 3.29
CA GLY A 101 -14.42 -1.26 2.30
C GLY A 101 -15.23 -0.89 1.06
N ARG A 102 -16.42 -0.30 1.25
CA ARG A 102 -17.27 0.14 0.13
C ARG A 102 -16.62 1.23 -0.71
N GLU A 103 -16.04 2.24 -0.06
CA GLU A 103 -15.37 3.34 -0.76
C GLU A 103 -14.12 2.85 -1.52
N LEU A 104 -13.40 1.88 -0.96
CA LEU A 104 -12.26 1.26 -1.63
C LEU A 104 -12.71 0.47 -2.86
N SER A 105 -13.81 -0.27 -2.78
CA SER A 105 -14.36 -1.00 -3.93
C SER A 105 -14.78 -0.05 -5.06
N ILE A 106 -15.42 1.09 -4.72
CA ILE A 106 -15.77 2.14 -5.71
C ILE A 106 -14.50 2.72 -6.35
N PHE A 107 -13.48 3.02 -5.54
CA PHE A 107 -12.20 3.55 -6.00
C PHE A 107 -11.52 2.58 -6.98
N HIS A 108 -11.52 1.28 -6.66
CA HIS A 108 -10.98 0.25 -7.54
C HIS A 108 -11.79 0.10 -8.83
N ALA A 109 -13.12 0.11 -8.76
CA ALA A 109 -13.97 0.04 -9.93
C ALA A 109 -13.74 1.23 -10.88
N GLN A 110 -13.58 2.44 -10.34
CA GLN A 110 -13.23 3.64 -11.11
C GLN A 110 -11.82 3.54 -11.70
N GLY A 111 -10.82 3.12 -10.92
CA GLY A 111 -9.44 2.97 -11.39
C GLY A 111 -9.28 1.91 -12.47
N ARG A 112 -10.11 0.85 -12.43
CA ARG A 112 -10.12 -0.22 -13.44
C ARG A 112 -10.64 0.24 -14.80
N SER A 113 -11.46 1.27 -14.82
CA SER A 113 -12.02 1.83 -16.07
C SER A 113 -11.08 2.75 -16.83
N ILE A 114 -9.81 2.88 -16.39
CA ILE A 114 -8.79 3.65 -17.11
C ILE A 114 -8.45 2.99 -18.44
N ASP A 115 -8.65 3.70 -19.55
CA ASP A 115 -8.38 3.18 -20.89
C ASP A 115 -6.89 3.28 -21.28
N GLU A 116 -6.13 4.07 -20.55
CA GLU A 116 -4.73 4.33 -20.84
C GLU A 116 -3.82 3.25 -20.27
N LYS A 117 -2.78 2.90 -21.01
CA LYS A 117 -1.79 1.96 -20.55
C LYS A 117 -0.89 2.59 -19.48
N ILE A 118 -0.88 2.02 -18.29
CA ILE A 118 0.02 2.36 -17.18
C ILE A 118 1.14 1.32 -17.14
N THR A 119 2.39 1.75 -17.11
CA THR A 119 3.58 0.89 -17.20
C THR A 119 4.63 1.20 -16.13
N LYS A 120 4.94 2.46 -15.88
CA LYS A 120 5.96 2.88 -14.90
C LYS A 120 5.46 2.73 -13.47
N CYS A 121 4.21 3.12 -13.23
CA CYS A 121 3.53 2.92 -11.96
C CYS A 121 2.97 1.50 -11.79
N ALA A 122 3.07 0.62 -12.81
CA ALA A 122 2.51 -0.72 -12.75
C ALA A 122 3.31 -1.67 -11.85
N ARG A 123 2.59 -2.48 -11.08
CA ARG A 123 3.11 -3.59 -10.27
C ARG A 123 2.37 -4.90 -10.55
N ILE A 124 1.29 -4.84 -11.32
CA ILE A 124 0.51 -6.02 -11.71
C ILE A 124 1.38 -7.01 -12.49
N GLY A 125 1.28 -8.30 -12.13
CA GLY A 125 2.08 -9.36 -12.73
C GLY A 125 3.56 -9.40 -12.28
N GLN A 126 3.98 -8.52 -11.36
CA GLN A 126 5.37 -8.44 -10.89
C GLN A 126 5.60 -9.08 -9.51
N TRP A 127 4.53 -9.53 -8.82
CA TRP A 127 4.64 -9.95 -7.42
C TRP A 127 5.61 -11.11 -7.23
N LYS A 128 5.59 -12.12 -8.11
CA LYS A 128 6.52 -13.23 -8.07
C LYS A 128 7.98 -12.73 -8.02
N GLN A 129 8.36 -11.95 -9.01
CA GLN A 129 9.74 -11.46 -9.14
C GLN A 129 10.14 -10.57 -7.95
N LEU A 130 9.23 -9.72 -7.49
CA LEU A 130 9.48 -8.83 -6.34
C LEU A 130 9.65 -9.63 -5.03
N TRP A 131 8.86 -10.68 -4.82
CA TRP A 131 8.95 -11.51 -3.63
C TRP A 131 10.18 -12.42 -3.65
N GLU A 132 10.47 -13.07 -4.79
CA GLU A 132 11.69 -13.86 -4.97
C GLU A 132 12.93 -13.00 -4.71
N ALA A 133 13.03 -11.81 -5.29
CA ALA A 133 14.16 -10.91 -5.07
C ALA A 133 14.35 -10.52 -3.59
N ARG A 134 13.25 -10.33 -2.84
CA ARG A 134 13.31 -10.03 -1.41
C ARG A 134 13.76 -11.24 -0.58
N ILE A 135 13.28 -12.44 -0.93
CA ILE A 135 13.72 -13.69 -0.29
C ILE A 135 15.23 -13.85 -0.49
N ASP A 136 15.72 -13.80 -1.73
CA ASP A 136 17.13 -13.93 -2.08
C ASP A 136 18.01 -12.90 -1.36
N GLN A 137 17.54 -11.64 -1.28
CA GLN A 137 18.27 -10.58 -0.58
C GLN A 137 18.44 -10.88 0.91
N LEU A 138 17.36 -11.28 1.58
CA LEU A 138 17.42 -11.59 3.01
C LEU A 138 18.14 -12.91 3.29
N GLU A 139 18.05 -13.91 2.42
CA GLU A 139 18.81 -15.15 2.53
C GLU A 139 20.32 -14.88 2.48
N LYS A 140 20.74 -13.98 1.59
CA LYS A 140 22.15 -13.55 1.55
C LYS A 140 22.58 -12.88 2.87
N ILE A 141 21.80 -11.94 3.39
CA ILE A 141 22.08 -11.27 4.67
C ILE A 141 22.12 -12.30 5.80
N TRP A 142 21.17 -13.24 5.82
CA TRP A 142 21.11 -14.30 6.82
C TRP A 142 22.37 -15.20 6.77
N SER A 143 22.80 -15.61 5.58
CA SER A 143 24.01 -16.42 5.41
C SER A 143 25.27 -15.68 5.89
N ASP A 144 25.40 -14.40 5.54
CA ASP A 144 26.52 -13.56 5.97
C ASP A 144 26.55 -13.40 7.50
N LYS A 145 25.41 -13.18 8.15
CA LYS A 145 25.29 -13.04 9.61
C LYS A 145 25.52 -14.36 10.35
N LEU A 146 25.07 -15.48 9.76
CA LEU A 146 25.32 -16.81 10.32
C LEU A 146 26.83 -17.13 10.38
N GLN A 147 27.58 -16.74 9.34
CA GLN A 147 29.03 -16.95 9.28
C GLN A 147 29.82 -16.01 10.22
N ALA A 148 29.38 -14.75 10.30
CA ALA A 148 30.05 -13.73 11.11
C ALA A 148 29.72 -13.79 12.61
N HIS A 149 28.73 -14.60 13.01
CA HIS A 149 28.04 -14.58 14.29
C HIS A 149 27.26 -13.28 14.57
N PRO A 150 26.13 -13.37 15.29
CA PRO A 150 25.30 -12.20 15.61
C PRO A 150 26.02 -11.24 16.56
N ASN A 151 25.91 -9.95 16.30
CA ASN A 151 26.49 -8.89 17.12
C ASN A 151 25.56 -8.39 18.23
N ASN A 152 24.26 -8.67 18.14
CA ASN A 152 23.23 -8.19 19.06
C ASN A 152 22.00 -9.10 19.04
N ALA A 153 21.01 -8.77 19.88
CA ALA A 153 19.79 -9.56 20.04
C ALA A 153 18.91 -9.59 18.77
N PHE A 154 18.85 -8.48 18.01
CA PHE A 154 18.12 -8.46 16.74
C PHE A 154 18.70 -9.44 15.73
N GLU A 155 20.02 -9.40 15.51
CA GLU A 155 20.69 -10.30 14.56
C GLU A 155 20.54 -11.77 14.98
N GLN A 156 20.61 -12.05 16.28
CA GLN A 156 20.39 -13.41 16.80
C GLN A 156 18.95 -13.86 16.50
N LEU A 157 17.96 -13.04 16.83
CA LEU A 157 16.55 -13.35 16.58
C LEU A 157 16.26 -13.53 15.08
N PHE A 158 16.86 -12.68 14.24
CA PHE A 158 16.77 -12.82 12.78
C PHE A 158 17.35 -14.16 12.31
N ILE A 159 18.55 -14.55 12.75
CA ILE A 159 19.18 -15.83 12.36
C ILE A 159 18.31 -17.01 12.76
N GLU A 160 17.73 -16.99 13.95
CA GLU A 160 16.90 -18.08 14.48
C GLU A 160 15.55 -18.21 13.77
N THR A 161 14.97 -17.11 13.29
CA THR A 161 13.59 -17.07 12.80
C THR A 161 13.47 -16.99 11.28
N PHE A 162 14.46 -16.47 10.57
CA PHE A 162 14.41 -16.29 9.12
C PHE A 162 14.07 -17.56 8.34
N PRO A 163 14.60 -18.77 8.67
CA PRO A 163 14.25 -19.98 7.94
C PRO A 163 12.74 -20.27 7.88
N TYR A 164 12.02 -19.99 8.98
CA TYR A 164 10.56 -20.12 9.01
C TYR A 164 9.88 -19.11 8.08
N TYR A 165 10.27 -17.83 8.15
CA TYR A 165 9.67 -16.78 7.31
C TYR A 165 10.07 -16.87 5.84
N MET A 166 11.25 -17.43 5.54
CA MET A 166 11.67 -17.77 4.19
C MET A 166 10.73 -18.82 3.57
N VAL A 167 10.51 -19.94 4.28
CA VAL A 167 9.60 -20.99 3.82
C VAL A 167 8.16 -20.46 3.65
N LEU A 168 7.70 -19.59 4.55
CA LEU A 168 6.38 -18.96 4.41
C LEU A 168 6.32 -18.06 3.16
N GLY A 169 7.39 -17.32 2.86
CA GLY A 169 7.52 -16.52 1.64
C GLY A 169 7.53 -17.39 0.37
N GLU A 170 8.30 -18.49 0.37
CA GLU A 170 8.33 -19.45 -0.75
C GLU A 170 6.95 -20.09 -1.01
N ASN A 171 6.23 -20.46 0.06
CA ASN A 171 4.87 -20.95 -0.05
C ASN A 171 3.90 -19.90 -0.65
N ALA A 172 4.08 -18.63 -0.31
CA ALA A 172 3.30 -17.55 -0.90
C ALA A 172 3.59 -17.39 -2.40
N VAL A 173 4.87 -17.48 -2.81
CA VAL A 173 5.28 -17.48 -4.22
C VAL A 173 4.69 -18.67 -4.95
N GLN A 174 4.76 -19.87 -4.37
CA GLN A 174 4.20 -21.08 -4.98
C GLN A 174 2.68 -20.95 -5.12
N TYR A 175 1.98 -20.49 -4.10
CA TYR A 175 0.53 -20.29 -4.14
C TYR A 175 0.11 -19.28 -5.23
N LEU A 176 0.90 -18.22 -5.43
CA LEU A 176 0.71 -17.24 -6.50
C LEU A 176 0.88 -17.91 -7.88
N VAL A 177 1.95 -18.69 -8.08
CA VAL A 177 2.20 -19.39 -9.34
C VAL A 177 1.10 -20.40 -9.64
N ASP A 178 0.68 -21.18 -8.65
CA ASP A 178 -0.42 -22.14 -8.81
C ASP A 178 -1.73 -21.43 -9.18
N THR A 179 -1.96 -20.22 -8.64
CA THR A 179 -3.11 -19.40 -9.02
C THR A 179 -3.08 -19.02 -10.51
N GLU A 180 -1.92 -18.59 -11.01
CA GLU A 180 -1.75 -18.20 -12.42
C GLU A 180 -1.87 -19.37 -13.39
N ILE A 181 -1.59 -20.60 -12.93
CA ILE A 181 -1.67 -21.83 -13.74
C ILE A 181 -3.09 -22.42 -13.73
N ASP A 182 -3.74 -22.43 -12.56
CA ASP A 182 -4.97 -23.21 -12.30
C ASP A 182 -6.24 -22.39 -12.48
N ASP A 183 -6.15 -21.06 -12.52
CA ASP A 183 -7.30 -20.17 -12.59
C ASP A 183 -7.13 -19.10 -13.67
N TYR A 184 -8.24 -18.54 -14.13
CA TYR A 184 -8.24 -17.51 -15.15
C TYR A 184 -8.83 -16.20 -14.60
N PRO A 185 -8.17 -15.06 -14.84
CA PRO A 185 -8.68 -13.77 -14.40
C PRO A 185 -9.98 -13.38 -15.14
N ASP A 186 -10.93 -12.89 -14.40
CA ASP A 186 -12.14 -12.24 -14.90
C ASP A 186 -11.90 -10.74 -15.17
N ALA A 187 -12.89 -10.03 -15.69
CA ALA A 187 -12.80 -8.58 -15.90
C ALA A 187 -12.53 -7.80 -14.61
N VAL A 188 -13.01 -8.30 -13.46
CA VAL A 188 -12.78 -7.73 -12.13
C VAL A 188 -11.31 -7.83 -11.69
N ASP A 189 -10.55 -8.75 -12.28
CA ASP A 189 -9.14 -9.01 -11.95
C ASP A 189 -8.17 -8.16 -12.78
N SER A 190 -8.67 -7.30 -13.66
CA SER A 190 -7.81 -6.35 -14.36
C SER A 190 -7.21 -5.32 -13.42
N GLY A 191 -6.06 -4.76 -13.83
CA GLY A 191 -5.35 -3.76 -13.05
C GLY A 191 -6.19 -2.55 -12.73
N THR A 192 -5.94 -1.97 -11.58
CA THR A 192 -6.60 -0.74 -11.10
C THR A 192 -5.62 0.16 -10.37
N VAL A 193 -6.06 1.36 -10.03
CA VAL A 193 -5.32 2.24 -9.14
C VAL A 193 -5.41 1.69 -7.72
N CYS A 194 -4.27 1.42 -7.12
CA CYS A 194 -4.10 0.95 -5.75
C CYS A 194 -3.18 1.89 -4.97
N TYR A 195 -3.17 1.77 -3.67
CA TYR A 195 -2.16 2.43 -2.84
C TYR A 195 -0.88 1.59 -2.76
N GLU A 196 0.26 2.23 -2.64
CA GLU A 196 1.49 1.54 -2.30
C GLU A 196 1.36 0.83 -0.95
N ARG A 197 0.71 1.52 0.02
CA ARG A 197 0.35 1.02 1.35
C ARG A 197 -1.04 1.49 1.75
N PHE A 198 -2.03 0.62 1.70
CA PHE A 198 -3.38 0.90 2.17
C PHE A 198 -3.60 0.36 3.59
N THR A 199 -3.67 1.25 4.56
CA THR A 199 -3.85 0.91 5.98
C THR A 199 -5.12 1.55 6.53
N GLN A 200 -5.49 1.23 7.78
CA GLN A 200 -6.61 1.87 8.46
C GLN A 200 -6.49 3.40 8.52
N ASN A 201 -5.27 3.93 8.51
CA ASN A 201 -5.01 5.36 8.63
C ASN A 201 -4.98 6.08 7.27
N THR A 202 -4.96 5.36 6.15
CA THR A 202 -4.82 5.96 4.82
C THR A 202 -5.95 6.94 4.50
N TRP A 203 -7.17 6.65 4.97
CA TRP A 203 -8.35 7.49 4.78
C TRP A 203 -8.99 7.98 6.08
N ASN A 204 -8.29 7.94 7.20
CA ASN A 204 -8.83 8.34 8.51
C ASN A 204 -8.61 9.80 8.87
N ASP A 205 -7.89 10.57 8.06
CA ASP A 205 -7.62 11.96 8.34
C ASP A 205 -8.86 12.83 8.12
N GLU A 206 -9.02 13.85 8.97
CA GLU A 206 -10.07 14.87 8.86
C GLU A 206 -10.07 15.60 7.50
N ARG A 207 -9.02 15.41 6.70
CA ARG A 207 -8.78 16.06 5.41
C ARG A 207 -8.44 15.06 4.33
N TRP A 208 -9.44 14.41 3.86
CA TRP A 208 -9.34 13.41 2.81
C TRP A 208 -8.77 13.94 1.51
N MET A 209 -7.51 13.72 1.32
CA MET A 209 -6.86 13.93 0.03
C MET A 209 -6.24 12.61 -0.42
N LYS A 210 -6.74 12.07 -1.51
CA LYS A 210 -6.14 10.94 -2.19
C LYS A 210 -4.99 11.46 -3.05
N ASN A 211 -3.76 11.16 -2.63
CA ASN A 211 -2.55 11.67 -3.24
C ASN A 211 -2.05 10.70 -4.32
N PRO A 212 -1.93 11.13 -5.61
CA PRO A 212 -1.43 10.28 -6.68
C PRO A 212 0.00 9.76 -6.48
N PHE A 213 0.80 10.39 -5.63
CA PHE A 213 2.16 9.93 -5.32
C PHE A 213 2.19 8.73 -4.37
N ASP A 214 1.07 8.42 -3.71
CA ASP A 214 0.92 7.22 -2.88
C ASP A 214 0.39 6.01 -3.68
N TRP A 215 0.22 6.12 -5.00
CA TRP A 215 -0.42 5.10 -5.83
C TRP A 215 0.54 4.28 -6.66
N VAL A 216 0.09 3.07 -6.93
CA VAL A 216 0.61 2.15 -7.94
C VAL A 216 -0.55 1.61 -8.76
N PHE A 217 -0.28 1.11 -9.97
CA PHE A 217 -1.26 0.40 -10.77
C PHE A 217 -1.07 -1.09 -10.57
N ASP A 218 -2.00 -1.75 -9.87
CA ASP A 218 -1.86 -3.14 -9.44
C ASP A 218 -3.23 -3.84 -9.39
N HIS A 219 -3.23 -5.10 -8.97
CA HIS A 219 -4.44 -5.82 -8.67
C HIS A 219 -5.07 -5.32 -7.36
N ALA A 220 -6.41 -5.17 -7.33
CA ALA A 220 -7.16 -4.64 -6.18
C ALA A 220 -6.86 -5.35 -4.84
N THR A 221 -6.53 -6.63 -4.89
CA THR A 221 -6.20 -7.43 -3.71
C THR A 221 -4.93 -6.97 -2.98
N ARG A 222 -4.11 -6.11 -3.61
CA ARG A 222 -3.01 -5.43 -2.93
C ARG A 222 -3.51 -4.65 -1.71
N ASP A 223 -4.45 -3.75 -1.93
CA ASP A 223 -4.98 -2.89 -0.87
C ASP A 223 -5.78 -3.68 0.16
N LEU A 224 -6.52 -4.69 -0.29
CA LEU A 224 -7.28 -5.57 0.60
C LEU A 224 -6.35 -6.33 1.57
N ALA A 225 -5.25 -6.89 1.08
CA ALA A 225 -4.29 -7.61 1.91
C ALA A 225 -3.55 -6.67 2.88
N GLU A 226 -3.12 -5.49 2.41
CA GLU A 226 -2.44 -4.50 3.25
C GLU A 226 -3.36 -4.04 4.39
N TRP A 227 -4.62 -3.69 4.07
CA TRP A 227 -5.59 -3.27 5.06
C TRP A 227 -5.91 -4.40 6.07
N ALA A 228 -6.18 -5.61 5.58
CA ALA A 228 -6.53 -6.75 6.43
C ALA A 228 -5.40 -7.09 7.41
N ARG A 229 -4.14 -7.08 6.95
CA ARG A 229 -2.95 -7.32 7.77
C ARG A 229 -2.74 -6.21 8.79
N ASP A 230 -2.86 -4.93 8.41
CA ASP A 230 -2.75 -3.79 9.32
C ASP A 230 -3.84 -3.85 10.39
N TYR A 231 -5.09 -4.14 9.97
CA TYR A 231 -6.22 -4.25 10.89
C TYR A 231 -6.05 -5.39 11.89
N TYR A 232 -5.64 -6.58 11.44
CA TYR A 232 -5.34 -7.72 12.29
C TYR A 232 -4.26 -7.37 13.32
N ARG A 233 -3.13 -6.81 12.89
CA ARG A 233 -2.00 -6.51 13.76
C ARG A 233 -2.32 -5.48 14.85
N ARG A 234 -3.15 -4.51 14.55
CA ARG A 234 -3.59 -3.49 15.51
C ARG A 234 -4.67 -3.99 16.46
N ASN A 235 -5.43 -5.00 16.06
CA ASN A 235 -6.62 -5.47 16.76
C ASN A 235 -6.57 -6.97 17.04
N ILE A 236 -5.42 -7.52 17.38
CA ILE A 236 -5.14 -8.97 17.46
C ILE A 236 -6.15 -9.78 18.29
N HIS A 237 -6.84 -9.15 19.24
CA HIS A 237 -7.85 -9.80 20.08
C HIS A 237 -9.30 -9.54 19.65
N THR A 238 -9.53 -8.63 18.72
CA THR A 238 -10.89 -8.12 18.40
C THR A 238 -11.13 -7.91 16.91
N TYR A 239 -10.22 -8.38 16.04
CA TYR A 239 -10.22 -8.10 14.61
C TYR A 239 -11.40 -8.69 13.84
N GLN A 240 -11.98 -9.81 14.30
CA GLN A 240 -12.93 -10.61 13.52
C GLN A 240 -14.08 -9.76 12.97
N ARG A 241 -14.83 -9.11 13.85
CA ARG A 241 -16.01 -8.33 13.43
C ARG A 241 -15.69 -7.20 12.45
N GLY A 242 -14.61 -6.46 12.71
CA GLY A 242 -14.25 -5.34 11.85
C GLY A 242 -13.71 -5.77 10.49
N LEU A 243 -12.95 -6.88 10.46
CA LEU A 243 -12.45 -7.47 9.24
C LEU A 243 -13.61 -7.99 8.38
N THR A 244 -14.51 -8.77 8.95
CA THR A 244 -15.71 -9.27 8.25
C THR A 244 -16.55 -8.12 7.70
N GLN A 245 -16.82 -7.08 8.51
CA GLN A 245 -17.57 -5.92 8.05
C GLN A 245 -16.90 -5.18 6.88
N PHE A 246 -15.57 -5.06 6.91
CA PHE A 246 -14.83 -4.43 5.81
C PHE A 246 -15.00 -5.20 4.50
N PHE A 247 -14.85 -6.52 4.53
CA PHE A 247 -15.02 -7.35 3.34
C PHE A 247 -16.48 -7.41 2.85
N GLN A 248 -17.46 -7.44 3.75
CA GLN A 248 -18.88 -7.30 3.38
C GLN A 248 -19.15 -5.97 2.67
N ASP A 249 -18.65 -4.87 3.24
CA ASP A 249 -18.80 -3.55 2.65
C ASP A 249 -18.10 -3.45 1.29
N TYR A 250 -16.91 -4.03 1.13
CA TYR A 250 -16.20 -4.09 -0.15
C TYR A 250 -17.00 -4.89 -1.18
N GLN A 251 -17.40 -6.11 -0.85
CA GLN A 251 -18.15 -7.01 -1.73
C GLN A 251 -19.59 -6.56 -1.99
N SER A 252 -20.10 -5.56 -1.25
CA SER A 252 -21.40 -4.94 -1.55
C SER A 252 -21.43 -4.13 -2.86
N VAL A 253 -20.28 -3.80 -3.42
CA VAL A 253 -20.12 -3.11 -4.71
C VAL A 253 -19.67 -4.08 -5.78
N GLU A 254 -18.59 -4.83 -5.52
CA GLU A 254 -17.99 -5.75 -6.48
C GLU A 254 -17.49 -7.01 -5.77
N HIS A 255 -17.93 -8.17 -6.24
CA HIS A 255 -17.53 -9.45 -5.66
C HIS A 255 -16.11 -9.83 -6.08
N LEU A 256 -15.43 -10.54 -5.19
CA LEU A 256 -14.15 -11.16 -5.51
C LEU A 256 -14.37 -12.41 -6.37
N SER A 257 -13.61 -12.54 -7.46
CA SER A 257 -13.50 -13.77 -8.24
C SER A 257 -12.72 -14.85 -7.48
N SER A 258 -12.70 -16.08 -7.99
CA SER A 258 -11.80 -17.12 -7.45
C SER A 258 -10.34 -16.72 -7.61
N PHE A 259 -9.98 -16.13 -8.73
CA PHE A 259 -8.63 -15.62 -9.00
C PHE A 259 -8.24 -14.53 -7.99
N SER A 260 -9.12 -13.52 -7.78
CA SER A 260 -8.92 -12.48 -6.74
C SER A 260 -8.75 -13.08 -5.35
N ALA A 261 -9.59 -14.06 -4.98
CA ALA A 261 -9.53 -14.70 -3.66
C ALA A 261 -8.19 -15.42 -3.44
N ARG A 262 -7.70 -16.13 -4.44
CA ARG A 262 -6.39 -16.79 -4.41
C ARG A 262 -5.25 -15.78 -4.33
N LEU A 263 -5.27 -14.73 -5.15
CA LEU A 263 -4.25 -13.67 -5.11
C LEU A 263 -4.23 -12.95 -3.75
N LEU A 264 -5.40 -12.67 -3.19
CA LEU A 264 -5.52 -12.07 -1.86
C LEU A 264 -4.87 -12.97 -0.81
N TYR A 265 -5.14 -14.28 -0.86
CA TYR A 265 -4.57 -15.23 0.08
C TYR A 265 -3.05 -15.37 -0.07
N ALA A 266 -2.53 -15.44 -1.30
CA ALA A 266 -1.10 -15.44 -1.56
C ALA A 266 -0.40 -14.21 -0.93
N ARG A 267 -1.02 -13.03 -1.05
CA ARG A 267 -0.50 -11.81 -0.42
C ARG A 267 -0.59 -11.83 1.10
N MET A 268 -1.59 -12.49 1.67
CA MET A 268 -1.69 -12.68 3.12
C MET A 268 -0.64 -13.66 3.63
N LEU A 269 -0.33 -14.72 2.86
CA LEU A 269 0.74 -15.67 3.17
C LEU A 269 2.12 -15.03 3.16
N PHE A 270 2.42 -14.14 2.20
CA PHE A 270 3.72 -13.48 2.14
C PHE A 270 3.93 -12.59 3.37
N PRO A 271 4.92 -12.89 4.23
CA PRO A 271 5.08 -12.23 5.53
C PRO A 271 5.78 -10.86 5.41
N ILE A 272 5.20 -9.97 4.62
CA ILE A 272 5.77 -8.67 4.27
C ILE A 272 6.22 -7.87 5.50
N HIS A 273 5.46 -7.94 6.59
CA HIS A 273 5.75 -7.23 7.84
C HIS A 273 7.04 -7.71 8.53
N TYR A 274 7.41 -8.98 8.37
CA TYR A 274 8.70 -9.50 8.83
C TYR A 274 9.83 -8.98 7.93
N TYR A 275 9.67 -9.13 6.62
CA TYR A 275 10.66 -8.69 5.63
C TYR A 275 10.99 -7.22 5.78
N GLU A 276 9.99 -6.35 5.85
CA GLU A 276 10.18 -4.91 6.01
C GLU A 276 10.87 -4.53 7.31
N THR A 277 10.54 -5.20 8.41
CA THR A 277 11.20 -4.97 9.70
C THR A 277 12.69 -5.30 9.63
N VAL A 278 13.03 -6.41 8.97
CA VAL A 278 14.44 -6.84 8.82
C VAL A 278 15.20 -5.96 7.83
N GLU A 279 14.59 -5.65 6.68
CA GLU A 279 15.18 -4.77 5.67
C GLU A 279 15.48 -3.37 6.23
N GLU A 280 14.52 -2.79 6.95
CA GLU A 280 14.71 -1.48 7.58
C GLU A 280 15.86 -1.51 8.59
N TYR A 281 15.97 -2.57 9.39
CA TYR A 281 17.06 -2.70 10.34
C TYR A 281 18.45 -2.70 9.66
N PHE A 282 18.59 -3.42 8.56
CA PHE A 282 19.86 -3.49 7.83
C PHE A 282 20.14 -2.28 6.92
N THR A 283 19.20 -1.35 6.80
CA THR A 283 19.37 -0.08 6.06
C THR A 283 19.98 1.04 6.93
N SER A 284 20.53 0.72 8.09
CA SER A 284 21.22 1.65 9.01
C SER A 284 20.30 2.65 9.73
N PRO A 285 19.35 2.19 10.54
CA PRO A 285 18.48 3.06 11.32
C PRO A 285 19.26 3.79 12.43
N THR A 286 18.64 4.85 12.98
CA THR A 286 19.12 5.44 14.23
C THR A 286 19.02 4.41 15.38
N GLU A 287 19.80 4.60 16.45
CA GLU A 287 19.79 3.68 17.62
C GLU A 287 18.38 3.52 18.21
N SER A 288 17.62 4.63 18.34
CA SER A 288 16.23 4.58 18.80
C SER A 288 15.36 3.71 17.87
N ARG A 289 15.53 3.86 16.56
CA ARG A 289 14.75 3.09 15.59
C ARG A 289 15.15 1.62 15.57
N ALA A 290 16.43 1.31 15.75
CA ALA A 290 16.90 -0.06 15.85
C ALA A 290 16.26 -0.80 17.03
N ASN A 291 16.15 -0.15 18.20
CA ASN A 291 15.45 -0.72 19.37
C ASN A 291 13.96 -0.95 19.11
N GLU A 292 13.27 -0.02 18.46
CA GLU A 292 11.85 -0.20 18.05
C GLU A 292 11.66 -1.38 17.08
N LEU A 293 12.61 -1.56 16.15
CA LEU A 293 12.59 -2.67 15.20
C LEU A 293 12.86 -4.02 15.89
N GLU A 294 13.72 -4.06 16.92
CA GLU A 294 13.96 -5.24 17.73
C GLU A 294 12.69 -5.66 18.48
N ASP A 295 12.01 -4.72 19.12
CA ASP A 295 10.73 -4.97 19.77
C ASP A 295 9.67 -5.45 18.77
N THR A 296 9.63 -4.84 17.59
CA THR A 296 8.71 -5.22 16.52
C THR A 296 8.97 -6.64 16.02
N LEU A 297 10.23 -7.00 15.74
CA LEU A 297 10.60 -8.35 15.33
C LEU A 297 10.26 -9.39 16.40
N SER A 298 10.55 -9.07 17.67
CA SER A 298 10.19 -9.92 18.81
C SER A 298 8.68 -10.14 18.91
N LEU A 299 7.88 -9.11 18.69
CA LEU A 299 6.41 -9.22 18.69
C LEU A 299 5.91 -10.09 17.53
N ILE A 300 6.42 -9.87 16.31
CA ILE A 300 6.06 -10.64 15.11
C ILE A 300 6.34 -12.13 15.36
N THR A 301 7.52 -12.46 15.85
CA THR A 301 7.94 -13.85 16.05
C THR A 301 7.15 -14.55 17.17
N LYS A 302 6.86 -13.85 18.25
CA LYS A 302 6.03 -14.39 19.35
C LYS A 302 4.56 -14.60 18.94
N SER A 303 4.06 -13.87 17.96
CA SER A 303 2.68 -13.95 17.48
C SER A 303 2.51 -14.79 16.22
N SER A 304 3.53 -15.52 15.76
CA SER A 304 3.48 -16.31 14.52
C SER A 304 2.35 -17.35 14.51
N GLN A 305 2.15 -18.09 15.60
CA GLN A 305 1.04 -19.05 15.72
C GLN A 305 -0.34 -18.38 15.61
N GLN A 306 -0.51 -17.18 16.20
CA GLN A 306 -1.78 -16.46 16.07
C GLN A 306 -2.00 -16.00 14.64
N TYR A 307 -0.92 -15.64 13.92
CA TYR A 307 -1.00 -15.26 12.52
C TYR A 307 -1.34 -16.47 11.62
N GLU A 308 -0.77 -17.65 11.88
CA GLU A 308 -1.15 -18.90 11.21
C GLU A 308 -2.64 -19.22 11.43
N HIS A 309 -3.11 -19.11 12.67
CA HIS A 309 -4.53 -19.29 12.98
C HIS A 309 -5.42 -18.27 12.24
N PHE A 310 -4.98 -17.03 12.12
CA PHE A 310 -5.67 -16.02 11.35
C PHE A 310 -5.72 -16.38 9.86
N LEU A 311 -4.60 -16.83 9.27
CA LEU A 311 -4.54 -17.26 7.87
C LEU A 311 -5.47 -18.46 7.62
N LYS A 312 -5.49 -19.44 8.51
CA LYS A 312 -6.37 -20.61 8.42
C LYS A 312 -7.85 -20.24 8.27
N HIS A 313 -8.32 -19.23 8.98
CA HIS A 313 -9.71 -18.79 9.00
C HIS A 313 -9.97 -17.58 8.09
N PHE A 314 -8.99 -17.17 7.29
CA PHE A 314 -9.06 -15.92 6.55
C PHE A 314 -10.22 -15.87 5.55
N TYR A 315 -10.46 -16.94 4.80
CA TYR A 315 -11.56 -16.98 3.85
C TYR A 315 -12.93 -16.85 4.53
N GLU A 316 -13.11 -17.49 5.66
CA GLU A 316 -14.34 -17.37 6.47
C GLU A 316 -14.53 -15.92 6.96
N LEU A 317 -13.48 -15.31 7.49
CA LEU A 317 -13.48 -13.92 7.95
C LEU A 317 -13.74 -12.91 6.84
N ALA A 318 -13.23 -13.17 5.65
CA ALA A 318 -13.42 -12.34 4.46
C ALA A 318 -14.75 -12.63 3.73
N GLU A 319 -15.57 -13.56 4.26
CA GLU A 319 -16.82 -14.04 3.63
C GLU A 319 -16.63 -14.50 2.18
N ILE A 320 -15.51 -15.18 1.93
CA ILE A 320 -15.20 -15.79 0.65
C ILE A 320 -15.67 -17.24 0.69
N PRO A 321 -16.56 -17.68 -0.22
CA PRO A 321 -17.10 -19.05 -0.22
C PRO A 321 -16.07 -20.05 -0.78
N ALA A 322 -15.02 -20.34 -0.01
CA ALA A 322 -13.85 -21.10 -0.44
C ALA A 322 -14.19 -22.49 -1.01
N GLN A 323 -15.15 -23.20 -0.42
CA GLN A 323 -15.59 -24.53 -0.92
C GLN A 323 -16.29 -24.40 -2.28
N TYR A 324 -17.14 -23.39 -2.46
CA TYR A 324 -17.83 -23.16 -3.73
C TYR A 324 -16.86 -22.75 -4.85
N MET A 325 -15.87 -21.95 -4.52
CA MET A 325 -14.82 -21.50 -5.44
C MET A 325 -13.68 -22.53 -5.61
N GLN A 326 -13.73 -23.66 -4.92
CA GLN A 326 -12.70 -24.71 -4.94
C GLN A 326 -11.30 -24.14 -4.64
N LEU A 327 -11.21 -23.25 -3.65
CA LEU A 327 -9.94 -22.62 -3.28
C LEU A 327 -9.05 -23.64 -2.55
N PRO A 328 -7.74 -23.70 -2.86
CA PRO A 328 -6.84 -24.64 -2.23
C PRO A 328 -6.61 -24.29 -0.76
N GLU A 329 -6.61 -25.33 0.08
CA GLU A 329 -6.23 -25.22 1.49
C GLU A 329 -4.73 -25.40 1.66
N VAL A 330 -4.13 -24.63 2.56
CA VAL A 330 -2.73 -24.79 2.92
C VAL A 330 -2.63 -25.82 4.04
N GLY A 331 -2.23 -27.05 3.70
CA GLY A 331 -2.37 -28.24 4.55
C GLY A 331 -1.54 -28.25 5.84
N TRP A 332 -0.64 -27.28 6.05
CA TRP A 332 0.16 -27.15 7.27
C TRP A 332 -0.35 -26.05 8.23
N LEU A 333 -1.35 -25.27 7.85
CA LEU A 333 -2.02 -24.25 8.68
C LEU A 333 -3.10 -24.81 9.62
#